data_48c9ccee92b2f4af9bc865f0ee8e4abc
#
_entry.id   48c9ccee92b2f4af9bc865f0ee8e4abc
#
_cell.length_a   1.000
_cell.length_b   1.000
_cell.length_c   1.000
_cell.angle_alpha   90.00
_cell.angle_beta   90.00
_cell.angle_gamma   90.00
#
_symmetry.space_group_name_H-M   'P 1'
#
loop_
_entity.id
_entity.type
_entity.pdbx_description
1 polymer ?
#
loop_
_entity_poly.entity_id
_entity_poly.type
_entity_poly.pdbx_seq_one_letter_code
_entity_poly.pdbx_strand_id
1 'polypeptide(L)'
;MACDDLRDWIKILENAGELRRIHAEVDPILEMAEIADRAAKSNTPAPGGPALLFENVKDYPGSSVLMNQFGSERRMKLALGLDPDHGSLDEIAGRLRALLEVKSPEGFLEKLKMLPMLADIGKFFPKTIAAKDAPCKQVIRREGFSVLDFPVLQTWPLDAGRFITLPCVITRDPRTGKR
;
A
#
# COMPACT_ATOMS: atom_id res chain seq x y z
N MET A 1 7.98 3.87 -9.38
CA MET A 1 7.35 3.61 -8.06
C MET A 1 8.43 3.07 -7.15
N ALA A 2 8.29 3.25 -5.86
CA ALA A 2 9.29 2.78 -4.88
C ALA A 2 9.34 1.24 -4.80
N CYS A 3 8.22 0.57 -5.07
CA CYS A 3 8.09 -0.89 -5.08
C CYS A 3 7.02 -1.32 -6.10
N ASP A 4 7.12 -2.54 -6.58
CA ASP A 4 6.20 -3.11 -7.57
C ASP A 4 5.01 -3.82 -6.91
N ASP A 5 5.24 -4.44 -5.75
CA ASP A 5 4.20 -5.15 -5.00
C ASP A 5 4.47 -5.11 -3.47
N LEU A 6 3.56 -5.72 -2.70
CA LEU A 6 3.67 -5.80 -1.24
C LEU A 6 4.91 -6.59 -0.78
N ARG A 7 5.37 -7.58 -1.54
CA ARG A 7 6.56 -8.37 -1.18
C ARG A 7 7.83 -7.54 -1.30
N ASP A 8 7.90 -6.69 -2.32
CA ASP A 8 9.00 -5.75 -2.46
C ASP A 8 8.97 -4.67 -1.39
N TRP A 9 7.76 -4.21 -1.03
CA TRP A 9 7.58 -3.28 0.08
C TRP A 9 8.08 -3.87 1.41
N ILE A 10 7.74 -5.13 1.71
CA ILE A 10 8.24 -5.83 2.90
C ILE A 10 9.78 -5.88 2.91
N LYS A 11 10.42 -6.19 1.77
CA LYS A 11 11.89 -6.18 1.67
C LYS A 11 12.49 -4.79 1.91
N ILE A 12 11.86 -3.74 1.38
CA ILE A 12 12.28 -2.35 1.61
C ILE A 12 12.24 -2.02 3.09
N LEU A 13 11.14 -2.35 3.77
CA LEU A 13 10.99 -2.14 5.20
C LEU A 13 12.02 -2.92 6.02
N GLU A 14 12.29 -4.16 5.63
CA GLU A 14 13.27 -5.03 6.30
C GLU A 14 14.70 -4.50 6.14
N ASN A 15 15.09 -4.13 4.92
CA ASN A 15 16.40 -3.55 4.64
C ASN A 15 16.62 -2.19 5.34
N ALA A 16 15.55 -1.43 5.54
CA ALA A 16 15.59 -0.16 6.27
C ALA A 16 15.58 -0.33 7.80
N GLY A 17 15.45 -1.56 8.31
CA GLY A 17 15.34 -1.84 9.75
C GLY A 17 14.00 -1.41 10.37
N GLU A 18 12.99 -1.15 9.54
CA GLU A 18 11.66 -0.65 9.91
C GLU A 18 10.62 -1.77 10.13
N LEU A 19 11.00 -3.04 9.94
CA LEU A 19 10.12 -4.21 10.05
C LEU A 19 10.46 -5.06 11.28
N ARG A 20 9.41 -5.56 11.95
CA ARG A 20 9.50 -6.65 12.94
C ARG A 20 8.64 -7.82 12.50
N ARG A 21 9.23 -9.03 12.42
CA ARG A 21 8.52 -10.27 12.15
C ARG A 21 8.03 -10.87 13.46
N ILE A 22 6.77 -11.32 13.49
CA ILE A 22 6.12 -11.94 14.64
C ILE A 22 5.75 -13.36 14.24
N HIS A 23 6.42 -14.33 14.86
CA HIS A 23 6.23 -15.75 14.59
C HIS A 23 5.25 -16.43 15.56
N ALA A 24 4.95 -15.76 16.69
CA ALA A 24 3.91 -16.23 17.60
C ALA A 24 2.57 -16.27 16.89
N GLU A 25 1.71 -17.22 17.25
CA GLU A 25 0.33 -17.25 16.79
C GLU A 25 -0.41 -16.06 17.37
N VAL A 26 -1.09 -15.29 16.51
CA VAL A 26 -1.86 -14.08 16.89
C VAL A 26 -3.22 -14.09 16.22
N ASP A 27 -4.26 -13.72 16.98
CA ASP A 27 -5.63 -13.66 16.49
C ASP A 27 -5.85 -12.38 15.64
N PRO A 28 -6.42 -12.48 14.43
CA PRO A 28 -6.75 -11.31 13.61
C PRO A 28 -7.93 -10.50 14.18
N ILE A 29 -8.64 -11.05 15.19
CA ILE A 29 -9.72 -10.35 15.87
C ILE A 29 -9.16 -9.67 17.12
N LEU A 30 -9.02 -8.35 17.05
CA LEU A 30 -8.59 -7.43 18.10
C LEU A 30 -7.11 -7.56 18.52
N GLU A 31 -6.55 -8.78 18.64
CA GLU A 31 -5.22 -8.98 19.22
C GLU A 31 -4.11 -8.34 18.35
N MET A 32 -4.14 -8.58 17.04
CA MET A 32 -3.19 -7.93 16.13
C MET A 32 -3.28 -6.41 16.17
N ALA A 33 -4.50 -5.87 16.27
CA ALA A 33 -4.72 -4.44 16.34
C ALA A 33 -4.17 -3.85 17.64
N GLU A 34 -4.37 -4.52 18.77
CA GLU A 34 -3.85 -4.10 20.07
C GLU A 34 -2.31 -4.14 20.11
N ILE A 35 -1.71 -5.18 19.56
CA ILE A 35 -0.24 -5.27 19.45
C ILE A 35 0.30 -4.13 18.60
N ALA A 36 -0.34 -3.84 17.46
CA ALA A 36 0.07 -2.76 16.56
C ALA A 36 -0.10 -1.39 17.20
N ASP A 37 -1.19 -1.16 17.92
CA ASP A 37 -1.46 0.09 18.65
C ASP A 37 -0.41 0.33 19.73
N ARG A 38 -0.11 -0.67 20.55
CA ARG A 38 0.95 -0.59 21.57
C ARG A 38 2.33 -0.35 20.95
N ALA A 39 2.65 -1.04 19.86
CA ALA A 39 3.91 -0.85 19.16
C ALA A 39 4.04 0.58 18.62
N ALA A 40 3.00 1.11 18.02
CA ALA A 40 2.97 2.47 17.49
C ALA A 40 3.10 3.55 18.57
N LYS A 41 2.55 3.30 19.77
CA LYS A 41 2.58 4.21 20.92
C LYS A 41 3.77 3.97 21.85
N SER A 42 4.57 2.92 21.63
CA SER A 42 5.72 2.64 22.47
C SER A 42 6.77 3.74 22.35
N ASN A 43 7.45 4.05 23.48
CA ASN A 43 8.56 4.99 23.54
C ASN A 43 9.83 4.40 22.89
N THR A 44 9.73 3.95 21.66
CA THR A 44 10.89 3.53 20.86
C THR A 44 11.62 4.76 20.34
N PRO A 45 12.91 4.64 19.98
CA PRO A 45 13.68 5.78 19.45
C PRO A 45 13.04 6.44 18.22
N ALA A 46 12.22 5.70 17.47
CA ALA A 46 11.52 6.19 16.29
C ALA A 46 10.01 6.36 16.56
N PRO A 47 9.45 7.56 16.38
CA PRO A 47 8.01 7.78 16.49
C PRO A 47 7.22 6.86 15.57
N GLY A 48 6.10 6.33 16.08
CA GLY A 48 5.21 5.46 15.30
C GLY A 48 5.55 3.97 15.33
N GLY A 49 6.58 3.56 16.09
CA GLY A 49 7.00 2.17 16.23
C GLY A 49 7.36 1.48 14.91
N PRO A 50 7.69 0.20 14.87
CA PRO A 50 8.00 -0.54 13.65
C PRO A 50 6.74 -0.96 12.88
N ALA A 51 6.90 -1.27 11.58
CA ALA A 51 5.95 -2.11 10.86
C ALA A 51 6.00 -3.53 11.41
N LEU A 52 4.86 -4.22 11.46
CA LEU A 52 4.71 -5.54 12.04
C LEU A 52 4.25 -6.53 10.98
N LEU A 53 5.01 -7.59 10.75
CA LEU A 53 4.59 -8.70 9.88
C LEU A 53 4.27 -9.92 10.75
N PHE A 54 2.99 -10.22 10.89
CA PHE A 54 2.50 -11.42 11.56
C PHE A 54 2.53 -12.57 10.57
N GLU A 55 3.33 -13.60 10.84
CA GLU A 55 3.55 -14.74 9.94
C GLU A 55 2.78 -16.00 10.36
N ASN A 56 2.23 -16.01 11.56
CA ASN A 56 1.42 -17.09 12.09
C ASN A 56 0.07 -16.55 12.57
N VAL A 57 -0.90 -16.58 11.66
CA VAL A 57 -2.23 -16.04 11.89
C VAL A 57 -3.15 -17.16 12.33
N LYS A 58 -3.74 -17.03 13.52
CA LYS A 58 -4.69 -18.00 14.07
C LYS A 58 -5.80 -18.30 13.08
N ASP A 59 -6.11 -19.57 12.88
CA ASP A 59 -7.12 -20.09 11.95
C ASP A 59 -6.84 -19.86 10.44
N TYR A 60 -5.69 -19.26 10.08
CA TYR A 60 -5.33 -18.95 8.68
C TYR A 60 -3.91 -19.44 8.34
N PRO A 61 -3.68 -20.75 8.31
CA PRO A 61 -2.35 -21.30 8.06
C PRO A 61 -1.80 -20.85 6.69
N GLY A 62 -0.54 -20.44 6.68
CA GLY A 62 0.13 -19.96 5.47
C GLY A 62 -0.22 -18.52 5.05
N SER A 63 -1.06 -17.84 5.81
CA SER A 63 -1.35 -16.41 5.62
C SER A 63 -0.44 -15.54 6.48
N SER A 64 -0.19 -14.33 6.03
CA SER A 64 0.50 -13.30 6.82
C SER A 64 -0.24 -11.96 6.73
N VAL A 65 -0.05 -11.13 7.76
CA VAL A 65 -0.66 -9.80 7.86
C VAL A 65 0.41 -8.77 8.17
N LEU A 66 0.49 -7.72 7.32
CA LEU A 66 1.35 -6.57 7.55
C LEU A 66 0.54 -5.42 8.16
N MET A 67 0.98 -4.93 9.31
CA MET A 67 0.35 -3.81 10.00
C MET A 67 1.34 -2.66 10.26
N ASN A 68 0.80 -1.49 10.55
CA ASN A 68 1.57 -0.27 10.88
C ASN A 68 2.60 0.12 9.79
N GLN A 69 2.32 -0.23 8.53
CA GLN A 69 3.27 -0.06 7.42
C GLN A 69 3.58 1.41 7.09
N PHE A 70 2.73 2.36 7.45
CA PHE A 70 2.89 3.80 7.23
C PHE A 70 2.91 4.62 8.51
N GLY A 71 3.13 3.98 9.66
CA GLY A 71 3.04 4.62 10.98
C GLY A 71 4.20 5.56 11.34
N SER A 72 5.20 5.78 10.46
CA SER A 72 6.25 6.77 10.67
C SER A 72 6.50 7.59 9.41
N GLU A 73 6.99 8.83 9.60
CA GLU A 73 7.39 9.68 8.46
C GLU A 73 8.46 9.02 7.61
N ARG A 74 9.42 8.31 8.23
CA ARG A 74 10.46 7.58 7.55
C ARG A 74 9.88 6.52 6.59
N ARG A 75 8.91 5.72 7.05
CA ARG A 75 8.23 4.73 6.19
C ARG A 75 7.39 5.37 5.10
N MET A 76 6.74 6.50 5.39
CA MET A 76 6.02 7.25 4.35
C MET A 76 6.97 7.78 3.26
N LYS A 77 8.13 8.30 3.64
CA LYS A 77 9.17 8.72 2.68
C LYS A 77 9.63 7.55 1.81
N LEU A 78 9.94 6.39 2.42
CA LEU A 78 10.29 5.17 1.69
C LEU A 78 9.20 4.76 0.69
N ALA A 79 7.93 4.76 1.11
CA ALA A 79 6.80 4.40 0.26
C ALA A 79 6.64 5.35 -0.95
N LEU A 80 6.98 6.61 -0.78
CA LEU A 80 6.93 7.63 -1.81
C LEU A 80 8.22 7.69 -2.67
N GLY A 81 9.20 6.84 -2.39
CA GLY A 81 10.47 6.80 -3.10
C GLY A 81 11.36 8.01 -2.83
N LEU A 82 11.25 8.57 -1.63
CA LEU A 82 12.12 9.64 -1.12
C LEU A 82 13.24 9.04 -0.28
N ASP A 83 14.31 9.82 -0.11
CA ASP A 83 15.35 9.50 0.87
C ASP A 83 14.72 9.49 2.28
N PRO A 84 14.83 8.40 3.06
CA PRO A 84 14.17 8.29 4.36
C PRO A 84 14.72 9.25 5.40
N ASP A 85 15.97 9.67 5.26
CA ASP A 85 16.68 10.49 6.26
C ASP A 85 16.74 11.97 5.87
N HIS A 86 16.86 12.28 4.57
CA HIS A 86 17.08 13.63 4.05
C HIS A 86 15.92 14.13 3.16
N GLY A 87 15.06 13.24 2.63
CA GLY A 87 13.93 13.62 1.78
C GLY A 87 12.88 14.40 2.55
N SER A 88 12.16 15.29 1.86
CA SER A 88 11.04 16.05 2.42
C SER A 88 9.72 15.66 1.75
N LEU A 89 8.66 15.52 2.53
CA LEU A 89 7.30 15.35 1.98
C LEU A 89 6.87 16.55 1.13
N ASP A 90 7.47 17.73 1.34
CA ASP A 90 7.24 18.91 0.49
C ASP A 90 7.70 18.70 -0.95
N GLU A 91 8.66 17.79 -1.19
CA GLU A 91 9.07 17.41 -2.56
C GLU A 91 7.90 16.79 -3.33
N ILE A 92 7.10 15.95 -2.67
CA ILE A 92 5.89 15.34 -3.28
C ILE A 92 4.84 16.43 -3.53
N ALA A 93 4.63 17.31 -2.56
CA ALA A 93 3.72 18.46 -2.73
C ALA A 93 4.15 19.35 -3.90
N GLY A 94 5.46 19.61 -4.04
CA GLY A 94 6.03 20.35 -5.16
C GLY A 94 5.81 19.65 -6.51
N ARG A 95 6.04 18.32 -6.58
CA ARG A 95 5.78 17.52 -7.80
C ARG A 95 4.31 17.54 -8.19
N LEU A 96 3.38 17.39 -7.23
CA LEU A 96 1.95 17.45 -7.49
C LEU A 96 1.51 18.84 -7.95
N ARG A 97 2.01 19.91 -7.30
CA ARG A 97 1.72 21.30 -7.70
C ARG A 97 2.21 21.57 -9.11
N ALA A 98 3.42 21.15 -9.46
CA ALA A 98 3.96 21.30 -10.80
C ALA A 98 3.10 20.61 -11.87
N LEU A 99 2.48 19.45 -11.55
CA LEU A 99 1.54 18.76 -12.45
C LEU A 99 0.21 19.50 -12.60
N LEU A 100 -0.28 20.12 -11.52
CA LEU A 100 -1.55 20.86 -11.54
C LEU A 100 -1.42 22.24 -12.23
N GLU A 101 -0.24 22.86 -12.16
CA GLU A 101 0.05 24.18 -12.70
C GLU A 101 0.55 24.15 -14.15
N VAL A 102 0.46 23.02 -14.85
CA VAL A 102 0.84 22.91 -16.27
C VAL A 102 0.00 23.87 -17.10
N LYS A 103 0.61 24.95 -17.56
CA LYS A 103 -0.01 25.90 -18.52
C LYS A 103 0.03 25.30 -19.92
N SER A 104 -1.01 25.58 -20.71
CA SER A 104 -1.02 25.20 -22.12
C SER A 104 0.11 25.94 -22.85
N PRO A 105 1.01 25.24 -23.56
CA PRO A 105 2.13 25.87 -24.25
C PRO A 105 1.64 26.73 -25.42
N GLU A 106 2.08 27.98 -25.50
CA GLU A 106 1.67 28.93 -26.54
C GLU A 106 2.54 28.87 -27.80
N GLY A 107 3.67 28.12 -27.78
CA GLY A 107 4.61 28.05 -28.88
C GLY A 107 5.16 26.67 -29.20
N PHE A 108 5.72 26.49 -30.40
CA PHE A 108 6.30 25.21 -30.84
C PHE A 108 7.48 24.77 -29.97
N LEU A 109 8.37 25.71 -29.60
CA LEU A 109 9.51 25.42 -28.75
C LEU A 109 9.11 25.02 -27.32
N GLU A 110 8.04 25.59 -26.81
CA GLU A 110 7.48 25.24 -25.49
C GLU A 110 6.88 23.82 -25.51
N LYS A 111 6.19 23.45 -26.60
CA LYS A 111 5.69 22.08 -26.80
C LYS A 111 6.82 21.05 -26.80
N LEU A 112 7.93 21.37 -27.44
CA LEU A 112 9.12 20.51 -27.45
C LEU A 112 9.74 20.35 -26.04
N LYS A 113 9.81 21.41 -25.27
CA LYS A 113 10.31 21.37 -23.88
C LYS A 113 9.41 20.56 -22.93
N MET A 114 8.13 20.40 -23.26
CA MET A 114 7.20 19.58 -22.48
C MET A 114 7.29 18.08 -22.77
N LEU A 115 7.93 17.66 -23.86
CA LEU A 115 8.02 16.23 -24.24
C LEU A 115 8.60 15.33 -23.14
N PRO A 116 9.68 15.67 -22.42
CA PRO A 116 10.20 14.85 -21.34
C PRO A 116 9.20 14.69 -20.21
N MET A 117 8.52 15.77 -19.82
CA MET A 117 7.50 15.76 -18.77
C MET A 117 6.29 14.92 -19.19
N LEU A 118 5.83 15.03 -20.43
CA LEU A 118 4.74 14.22 -20.96
C LEU A 118 5.12 12.73 -21.04
N ALA A 119 6.39 12.43 -21.38
CA ALA A 119 6.91 11.07 -21.38
C ALA A 119 6.93 10.48 -19.95
N ASP A 120 7.25 11.27 -18.93
CA ASP A 120 7.21 10.86 -17.54
C ASP A 120 5.77 10.64 -17.05
N ILE A 121 4.85 11.54 -17.40
CA ILE A 121 3.41 11.34 -17.12
C ILE A 121 2.90 10.09 -17.84
N GLY A 122 3.36 9.82 -19.06
CA GLY A 122 3.00 8.62 -19.82
C GLY A 122 3.33 7.31 -19.11
N LYS A 123 4.34 7.28 -18.25
CA LYS A 123 4.73 6.10 -17.45
C LYS A 123 3.69 5.72 -16.39
N PHE A 124 2.84 6.67 -15.98
CA PHE A 124 1.80 6.42 -14.97
C PHE A 124 0.50 5.85 -15.55
N PHE A 125 0.36 5.81 -16.89
CA PHE A 125 -0.83 5.22 -17.47
C PHE A 125 -0.89 3.71 -17.25
N PRO A 126 -2.07 3.15 -16.89
CA PRO A 126 -2.25 1.73 -16.70
C PRO A 126 -1.92 0.94 -17.98
N LYS A 127 -1.16 -0.14 -17.83
CA LYS A 127 -0.86 -1.06 -18.91
C LYS A 127 -1.84 -2.22 -18.89
N THR A 128 -2.37 -2.58 -20.04
CA THR A 128 -3.17 -3.79 -20.20
C THR A 128 -2.24 -4.98 -20.46
N ILE A 129 -2.35 -6.02 -19.65
CA ILE A 129 -1.64 -7.29 -19.82
C ILE A 129 -2.63 -8.39 -20.21
N ALA A 130 -2.14 -9.42 -20.92
CA ALA A 130 -2.97 -10.55 -21.28
C ALA A 130 -3.45 -11.30 -20.02
N ALA A 131 -4.68 -11.83 -20.07
CA ALA A 131 -5.27 -12.51 -18.90
C ALA A 131 -4.45 -13.70 -18.39
N LYS A 132 -3.73 -14.40 -19.29
CA LYS A 132 -2.84 -15.52 -18.94
C LYS A 132 -1.60 -15.08 -18.14
N ASP A 133 -1.17 -13.83 -18.31
CA ASP A 133 0.02 -13.27 -17.68
C ASP A 133 -0.32 -12.44 -16.41
N ALA A 134 -1.63 -12.31 -16.09
CA ALA A 134 -2.10 -11.54 -14.97
C ALA A 134 -2.01 -12.34 -13.64
N PRO A 135 -1.14 -11.97 -12.67
CA PRO A 135 -1.00 -12.69 -11.41
C PRO A 135 -2.32 -12.85 -10.65
N CYS A 136 -3.19 -11.84 -10.68
CA CYS A 136 -4.50 -11.86 -10.02
C CYS A 136 -5.50 -12.86 -10.65
N LYS A 137 -5.16 -13.50 -11.79
CA LYS A 137 -5.98 -14.51 -12.46
C LYS A 137 -5.39 -15.93 -12.38
N GLN A 138 -4.27 -16.12 -11.67
CA GLN A 138 -3.66 -17.45 -11.52
C GLN A 138 -4.52 -18.39 -10.66
N VAL A 139 -5.26 -17.83 -9.70
CA VAL A 139 -6.20 -18.59 -8.86
C VAL A 139 -7.59 -17.98 -9.02
N ILE A 140 -8.52 -18.76 -9.56
CA ILE A 140 -9.92 -18.36 -9.75
C ILE A 140 -10.80 -19.33 -8.99
N ARG A 141 -11.46 -18.87 -7.94
CA ARG A 141 -12.50 -19.63 -7.22
C ARG A 141 -13.86 -19.08 -7.63
N ARG A 142 -14.78 -19.95 -8.07
CA ARG A 142 -16.12 -19.56 -8.51
C ARG A 142 -17.20 -19.97 -7.54
N GLU A 143 -16.94 -20.99 -6.73
CA GLU A 143 -17.88 -21.55 -5.78
C GLU A 143 -17.13 -21.92 -4.48
N GLY A 144 -17.86 -22.04 -3.37
CA GLY A 144 -17.32 -22.48 -2.09
C GLY A 144 -16.24 -21.57 -1.51
N PHE A 145 -16.31 -20.24 -1.75
CA PHE A 145 -15.39 -19.28 -1.18
C PHE A 145 -16.13 -18.22 -0.35
N SER A 146 -15.39 -17.66 0.60
CA SER A 146 -15.82 -16.52 1.40
C SER A 146 -14.68 -15.48 1.45
N VAL A 147 -15.03 -14.19 1.62
CA VAL A 147 -14.05 -13.16 1.95
C VAL A 147 -13.37 -13.47 3.30
N LEU A 148 -14.06 -14.19 4.18
CA LEU A 148 -13.54 -14.64 5.47
C LEU A 148 -12.59 -15.84 5.38
N ASP A 149 -12.32 -16.38 4.18
CA ASP A 149 -11.20 -17.32 3.97
C ASP A 149 -9.84 -16.62 4.07
N PHE A 150 -9.82 -15.29 4.11
CA PHE A 150 -8.64 -14.47 4.36
C PHE A 150 -8.66 -13.92 5.78
N PRO A 151 -7.49 -13.60 6.38
CA PRO A 151 -7.40 -13.04 7.73
C PRO A 151 -7.83 -11.57 7.76
N VAL A 152 -9.10 -11.31 7.42
CA VAL A 152 -9.67 -9.97 7.49
C VAL A 152 -9.77 -9.55 8.97
N LEU A 153 -9.26 -8.37 9.27
CA LEU A 153 -9.10 -7.89 10.64
C LEU A 153 -10.40 -7.33 11.23
N GLN A 154 -10.59 -7.53 12.52
CA GLN A 154 -11.43 -6.68 13.36
C GLN A 154 -10.50 -5.86 14.27
N THR A 155 -10.56 -4.52 14.17
CA THR A 155 -9.58 -3.64 14.85
C THR A 155 -10.12 -3.03 16.13
N TRP A 156 -11.45 -2.87 16.24
CA TRP A 156 -12.09 -2.32 17.43
C TRP A 156 -13.25 -3.20 17.90
N PRO A 157 -13.50 -3.28 19.23
CA PRO A 157 -14.59 -4.11 19.77
C PRO A 157 -15.98 -3.73 19.28
N LEU A 158 -16.21 -2.45 18.97
CA LEU A 158 -17.48 -1.92 18.52
C LEU A 158 -17.58 -1.77 17.00
N ASP A 159 -16.61 -2.26 16.23
CA ASP A 159 -16.73 -2.35 14.78
C ASP A 159 -17.92 -3.23 14.41
N ALA A 160 -18.65 -2.86 13.36
CA ALA A 160 -19.79 -3.65 12.86
C ALA A 160 -19.37 -5.03 12.33
N GLY A 161 -18.09 -5.31 12.20
CA GLY A 161 -17.50 -6.56 11.76
C GLY A 161 -16.06 -6.39 11.28
N ARG A 162 -15.55 -7.41 10.63
CA ARG A 162 -14.22 -7.40 10.02
C ARG A 162 -14.22 -6.55 8.77
N PHE A 163 -13.11 -5.84 8.50
CA PHE A 163 -12.98 -5.02 7.30
C PHE A 163 -11.56 -5.01 6.76
N ILE A 164 -11.43 -4.79 5.45
CA ILE A 164 -10.15 -4.67 4.76
C ILE A 164 -9.77 -3.20 4.77
N THR A 165 -8.61 -2.88 5.34
CA THR A 165 -8.07 -1.51 5.36
C THR A 165 -7.26 -1.21 4.10
N LEU A 166 -7.24 0.05 3.69
CA LEU A 166 -6.52 0.56 2.50
C LEU A 166 -6.91 -0.13 1.16
N PRO A 167 -8.18 -0.54 0.94
CA PRO A 167 -8.54 -1.14 -0.34
C PRO A 167 -8.70 -0.09 -1.43
N CYS A 168 -8.29 -0.42 -2.64
CA CYS A 168 -8.72 0.28 -3.84
C CYS A 168 -9.88 -0.51 -4.46
N VAL A 169 -11.11 -0.11 -4.13
CA VAL A 169 -12.32 -0.83 -4.56
C VAL A 169 -12.73 -0.39 -5.95
N ILE A 170 -12.69 -1.31 -6.92
CA ILE A 170 -13.09 -1.07 -8.30
C ILE A 170 -14.35 -1.87 -8.60
N THR A 171 -15.44 -1.16 -8.87
CA THR A 171 -16.72 -1.76 -9.21
C THR A 171 -17.25 -1.29 -10.56
N ARG A 172 -18.31 -1.92 -11.03
CA ARG A 172 -19.07 -1.49 -12.21
C ARG A 172 -20.56 -1.48 -11.88
N ASP A 173 -21.27 -0.50 -12.40
CA ASP A 173 -22.73 -0.48 -12.35
C ASP A 173 -23.26 -1.74 -13.10
N PRO A 174 -24.04 -2.61 -12.43
CA PRO A 174 -24.53 -3.85 -13.03
C PRO A 174 -25.47 -3.61 -14.21
N ARG A 175 -26.11 -2.44 -14.30
CA ARG A 175 -27.07 -2.09 -15.37
C ARG A 175 -26.38 -1.45 -16.58
N THR A 176 -25.43 -0.57 -16.36
CA THR A 176 -24.80 0.23 -17.44
C THR A 176 -23.40 -0.25 -17.79
N GLY A 177 -22.75 -1.07 -16.96
CA GLY A 177 -21.37 -1.50 -17.11
C GLY A 177 -20.34 -0.39 -16.92
N LYS A 178 -20.75 0.83 -16.61
CA LYS A 178 -19.83 1.97 -16.35
C LYS A 178 -19.10 1.79 -15.02
N ARG A 179 -17.83 2.20 -14.98
CA ARG A 179 -17.04 2.35 -13.75
C ARG A 179 -17.36 3.66 -13.07
#